data_6bad87d9e4dbfc00101f805a46a5e8bc
#
_entry.id   6bad87d9e4dbfc00101f805a46a5e8bc
#
_cell.length_a   1.000
_cell.length_b   1.000
_cell.length_c   1.000
_cell.angle_alpha   90.00
_cell.angle_beta   90.00
_cell.angle_gamma   90.00
#
_symmetry.space_group_name_H-M   'P 1'
#
loop_
_entity.id
_entity.type
_entity.pdbx_description
1 polymer ?
#
loop_
_entity_poly.entity_id
_entity_poly.type
_entity_poly.pdbx_seq_one_letter_code
_entity_poly.pdbx_strand_id
1 'polypeptide(L)'
;MDFNNLLNQVLGVAKEQLTKTANGNSTTDKVTKIGGGAAAIGILSMILGKRGGANLAKLGSLAALGSLAYQAYQNYQAKQNQAVENTNLFAVENSDDVSKVILQAMIAAAAADGAITSDEAEAIAAEAGNDPELQQWLQQEINQPATVAEIAQQVGRNQALASQVYLAARMVCKDLERKEIIFLANLAEALGLNEQFVEELEKQTGF
;
A
#
# COMPACT_ATOMS: atom_id res chain seq x y z
N MET A 1 8.40 1.75 -17.29
CA MET A 1 7.92 1.10 -16.04
C MET A 1 6.46 1.47 -15.86
N ASP A 2 5.59 0.52 -15.59
CA ASP A 2 4.15 0.75 -15.36
C ASP A 2 3.81 0.45 -13.90
N PHE A 3 4.13 1.41 -13.03
CA PHE A 3 3.88 1.32 -11.58
C PHE A 3 2.39 1.28 -11.26
N ASN A 4 1.58 1.94 -12.08
CA ASN A 4 0.12 1.95 -11.91
C ASN A 4 -0.45 0.54 -12.08
N ASN A 5 -0.03 -0.16 -13.13
CA ASN A 5 -0.44 -1.55 -13.36
C ASN A 5 0.05 -2.45 -12.22
N LEU A 6 1.32 -2.34 -11.79
CA LEU A 6 1.87 -3.11 -10.69
C LEU A 6 1.07 -2.87 -9.39
N LEU A 7 0.81 -1.63 -9.01
CA LEU A 7 0.04 -1.30 -7.80
C LEU A 7 -1.38 -1.88 -7.86
N ASN A 8 -2.08 -1.69 -8.98
CA ASN A 8 -3.43 -2.23 -9.14
C ASN A 8 -3.46 -3.76 -9.12
N GLN A 9 -2.44 -4.41 -9.66
CA GLN A 9 -2.31 -5.86 -9.59
C GLN A 9 -2.07 -6.33 -8.16
N VAL A 10 -1.17 -5.70 -7.41
CA VAL A 10 -0.91 -6.01 -5.99
C VAL A 10 -2.18 -5.87 -5.16
N LEU A 11 -2.92 -4.78 -5.33
CA LEU A 11 -4.17 -4.54 -4.61
C LEU A 11 -5.29 -5.51 -5.06
N GLY A 12 -5.37 -5.82 -6.35
CA GLY A 12 -6.37 -6.73 -6.94
C GLY A 12 -6.21 -8.18 -6.50
N VAL A 13 -4.98 -8.71 -6.51
CA VAL A 13 -4.69 -10.10 -6.09
C VAL A 13 -4.93 -10.28 -4.60
N ALA A 14 -4.61 -9.29 -3.77
CA ALA A 14 -4.93 -9.31 -2.35
C ALA A 14 -6.43 -9.51 -2.11
N LYS A 15 -7.30 -8.88 -2.91
CA LYS A 15 -8.75 -9.05 -2.88
C LYS A 15 -9.20 -10.46 -3.29
N GLU A 16 -8.63 -11.01 -4.37
CA GLU A 16 -9.02 -12.33 -4.87
C GLU A 16 -8.62 -13.46 -3.91
N GLN A 17 -7.45 -13.38 -3.29
CA GLN A 17 -7.01 -14.39 -2.32
C GLN A 17 -7.92 -14.46 -1.10
N LEU A 18 -8.41 -13.34 -0.61
CA LEU A 18 -9.29 -13.30 0.56
C LEU A 18 -10.69 -13.83 0.26
N THR A 19 -11.24 -13.54 -0.91
CA THR A 19 -12.53 -14.13 -1.33
C THR A 19 -12.45 -15.65 -1.49
N LYS A 20 -11.30 -16.20 -1.92
CA LYS A 20 -11.08 -17.66 -2.02
C LYS A 20 -10.87 -18.33 -0.65
N THR A 21 -10.19 -17.66 0.28
CA THR A 21 -9.98 -18.18 1.65
C THR A 21 -11.29 -18.21 2.44
N ALA A 22 -12.15 -17.21 2.24
CA ALA A 22 -13.49 -17.16 2.88
C ALA A 22 -14.43 -18.27 2.38
N ASN A 23 -14.22 -18.80 1.18
CA ASN A 23 -15.02 -19.87 0.56
C ASN A 23 -14.44 -21.30 0.75
N GLY A 24 -13.44 -21.49 1.60
CA GLY A 24 -13.01 -22.81 2.05
C GLY A 24 -12.28 -23.69 1.02
N ASN A 25 -11.88 -23.19 -0.14
CA ASN A 25 -11.07 -23.92 -1.11
C ASN A 25 -9.61 -23.46 -1.09
N SER A 26 -8.82 -24.13 -0.26
CA SER A 26 -7.35 -24.01 -0.29
C SER A 26 -6.84 -24.55 -1.62
N THR A 27 -6.37 -23.68 -2.51
CA THR A 27 -5.71 -24.05 -3.76
C THR A 27 -4.27 -23.53 -3.76
N THR A 28 -3.42 -24.12 -2.91
CA THR A 28 -1.97 -23.95 -2.98
C THR A 28 -1.38 -24.57 -4.25
N ASP A 29 -2.12 -25.46 -4.93
CA ASP A 29 -1.60 -26.26 -6.05
C ASP A 29 -1.92 -25.74 -7.46
N LYS A 30 -2.61 -24.61 -7.62
CA LYS A 30 -3.01 -24.10 -8.96
C LYS A 30 -2.28 -22.84 -9.42
N VAL A 31 -1.47 -22.21 -8.60
CA VAL A 31 -0.73 -20.99 -8.94
C VAL A 31 0.45 -21.27 -9.88
N THR A 32 0.93 -22.50 -9.94
CA THR A 32 2.13 -22.90 -10.70
C THR A 32 1.94 -23.06 -12.21
N LYS A 33 0.74 -22.82 -12.76
CA LYS A 33 0.44 -23.16 -14.19
C LYS A 33 -0.02 -22.01 -15.08
N ILE A 34 0.06 -20.75 -14.63
CA ILE A 34 -0.28 -19.62 -15.49
C ILE A 34 1.00 -18.83 -15.73
N GLY A 35 1.43 -18.80 -16.99
CA GLY A 35 2.74 -18.31 -17.45
C GLY A 35 3.21 -16.98 -16.85
N GLY A 36 4.47 -16.98 -16.54
CA GLY A 36 5.50 -15.97 -16.30
C GLY A 36 5.21 -14.62 -15.69
N GLY A 37 4.00 -14.08 -15.76
CA GLY A 37 3.68 -12.73 -15.25
C GLY A 37 2.70 -12.72 -14.07
N ALA A 38 1.86 -13.76 -13.96
CA ALA A 38 0.84 -13.81 -12.90
C ALA A 38 1.37 -14.39 -11.57
N ALA A 39 2.47 -15.15 -11.61
CA ALA A 39 3.08 -15.72 -10.41
C ALA A 39 3.75 -14.65 -9.54
N ALA A 40 4.32 -13.66 -10.18
CA ALA A 40 5.08 -12.55 -9.62
C ALA A 40 4.32 -11.68 -8.64
N ILE A 41 3.19 -11.25 -9.13
CA ILE A 41 2.25 -10.43 -8.39
C ILE A 41 1.70 -11.20 -7.19
N GLY A 42 1.69 -12.53 -7.32
CA GLY A 42 1.28 -13.44 -6.25
C GLY A 42 2.14 -13.35 -5.00
N ILE A 43 3.48 -13.22 -5.11
CA ILE A 43 4.37 -13.24 -3.94
C ILE A 43 4.40 -11.86 -3.27
N LEU A 44 4.53 -10.77 -4.02
CA LEU A 44 4.44 -9.43 -3.45
C LEU A 44 3.08 -9.25 -2.74
N SER A 45 2.00 -9.65 -3.39
CA SER A 45 0.66 -9.65 -2.77
C SER A 45 0.55 -10.63 -1.61
N MET A 46 1.29 -11.75 -1.61
CA MET A 46 1.31 -12.71 -0.52
C MET A 46 2.08 -12.16 0.69
N ILE A 47 3.21 -11.49 0.48
CA ILE A 47 3.99 -10.87 1.56
C ILE A 47 3.20 -9.70 2.15
N LEU A 48 2.71 -8.81 1.32
CA LEU A 48 1.87 -7.70 1.75
C LEU A 48 0.54 -8.20 2.33
N GLY A 49 -0.05 -9.25 1.76
CA GLY A 49 -1.31 -9.84 2.22
C GLY A 49 -1.18 -10.66 3.50
N LYS A 50 -0.06 -11.36 3.74
CA LYS A 50 0.21 -12.03 5.02
C LYS A 50 0.28 -11.04 6.17
N ARG A 51 0.77 -9.81 5.90
CA ARG A 51 0.91 -8.74 6.88
C ARG A 51 -0.34 -7.89 6.98
N GLY A 52 -0.95 -7.48 5.85
CA GLY A 52 -2.14 -6.63 5.80
C GLY A 52 -3.48 -7.35 6.01
N GLY A 53 -3.53 -8.68 5.89
CA GLY A 53 -4.72 -9.48 6.14
C GLY A 53 -5.99 -9.04 5.38
N ALA A 54 -7.15 -9.16 6.02
CA ALA A 54 -8.46 -8.83 5.44
C ALA A 54 -8.63 -7.35 5.03
N ASN A 55 -7.80 -6.45 5.54
CA ASN A 55 -7.91 -5.03 5.28
C ASN A 55 -7.40 -4.64 3.89
N LEU A 56 -6.33 -5.28 3.40
CA LEU A 56 -5.87 -5.10 2.01
C LEU A 56 -6.94 -5.46 0.98
N ALA A 57 -7.82 -6.41 1.30
CA ALA A 57 -8.93 -6.79 0.40
C ALA A 57 -9.98 -5.70 0.22
N LYS A 58 -10.13 -4.82 1.20
CA LYS A 58 -11.09 -3.70 1.12
C LYS A 58 -10.65 -2.66 0.10
N LEU A 59 -9.34 -2.58 -0.18
CA LEU A 59 -8.79 -1.61 -1.12
C LEU A 59 -9.11 -1.96 -2.57
N GLY A 60 -8.81 -3.16 -3.02
CA GLY A 60 -9.10 -3.64 -4.36
C GLY A 60 -8.62 -2.79 -5.54
N SER A 61 -8.28 -1.51 -5.31
CA SER A 61 -7.78 -0.59 -6.33
C SER A 61 -7.27 0.72 -5.72
N LEU A 62 -6.45 1.45 -6.48
CA LEU A 62 -6.00 2.80 -6.13
C LEU A 62 -7.19 3.77 -5.94
N ALA A 63 -8.26 3.61 -6.72
CA ALA A 63 -9.48 4.39 -6.56
C ALA A 63 -10.16 4.19 -5.20
N ALA A 64 -10.09 2.99 -4.64
CA ALA A 64 -10.62 2.70 -3.31
C ALA A 64 -9.81 3.41 -2.21
N LEU A 65 -8.48 3.47 -2.33
CA LEU A 65 -7.62 4.26 -1.44
C LEU A 65 -8.02 5.73 -1.42
N GLY A 66 -8.19 6.32 -2.60
CA GLY A 66 -8.63 7.72 -2.72
C GLY A 66 -10.00 7.96 -2.11
N SER A 67 -10.93 7.02 -2.31
CA SER A 67 -12.28 7.11 -1.73
C SER A 67 -12.28 7.05 -0.21
N LEU A 68 -11.49 6.15 0.38
CA LEU A 68 -11.35 6.04 1.84
C LEU A 68 -10.68 7.28 2.44
N ALA A 69 -9.62 7.76 1.81
CA ALA A 69 -8.94 9.00 2.22
C ALA A 69 -9.89 10.22 2.19
N TYR A 70 -10.72 10.31 1.15
CA TYR A 70 -11.72 11.37 1.04
C TYR A 70 -12.80 11.28 2.12
N GLN A 71 -13.32 10.08 2.41
CA GLN A 71 -14.30 9.89 3.47
C GLN A 71 -13.72 10.25 4.84
N ALA A 72 -12.49 9.87 5.12
CA ALA A 72 -11.81 10.25 6.35
C ALA A 72 -11.67 11.78 6.46
N TYR A 73 -11.29 12.44 5.35
CA TYR A 73 -11.18 13.88 5.30
C TYR A 73 -12.52 14.58 5.56
N GLN A 74 -13.60 14.11 4.95
CA GLN A 74 -14.95 14.65 5.19
C GLN A 74 -15.34 14.53 6.67
N ASN A 75 -15.11 13.36 7.28
CA ASN A 75 -15.44 13.15 8.68
C ASN A 75 -14.60 14.02 9.61
N TYR A 76 -13.32 14.19 9.30
CA TYR A 76 -12.42 15.07 10.03
C TYR A 76 -12.88 16.54 9.97
N GLN A 77 -13.22 17.05 8.79
CA GLN A 77 -13.71 18.40 8.60
C GLN A 77 -15.06 18.63 9.29
N ALA A 78 -15.97 17.65 9.21
CA ALA A 78 -17.26 17.74 9.88
C ALA A 78 -17.11 17.87 11.40
N LYS A 79 -16.14 17.20 12.01
CA LYS A 79 -15.85 17.32 13.44
C LYS A 79 -15.27 18.69 13.82
N GLN A 80 -14.62 19.36 12.88
CA GLN A 80 -14.09 20.72 13.07
C GLN A 80 -15.09 21.82 12.73
N ASN A 81 -16.34 21.49 12.39
CA ASN A 81 -17.36 22.42 11.90
C ASN A 81 -16.90 23.26 10.69
N GLN A 82 -16.03 22.68 9.86
CA GLN A 82 -15.54 23.30 8.63
C GLN A 82 -16.32 22.76 7.44
N ALA A 83 -16.72 23.65 6.52
CA ALA A 83 -17.34 23.22 5.28
C ALA A 83 -16.32 22.50 4.40
N VAL A 84 -16.69 21.34 3.85
CA VAL A 84 -15.84 20.61 2.90
C VAL A 84 -15.83 21.37 1.58
N GLU A 85 -14.85 22.24 1.41
CA GLU A 85 -14.59 22.90 0.12
C GLU A 85 -13.66 22.00 -0.71
N ASN A 86 -14.12 21.64 -1.91
CA ASN A 86 -13.41 20.91 -2.96
C ASN A 86 -13.33 19.37 -2.84
N THR A 87 -14.33 18.72 -3.44
CA THR A 87 -14.34 17.27 -3.72
C THR A 87 -13.22 16.81 -4.67
N ASN A 88 -12.58 17.70 -5.43
CA ASN A 88 -11.55 17.37 -6.41
C ASN A 88 -10.15 17.15 -5.82
N LEU A 89 -9.91 17.51 -4.55
CA LEU A 89 -8.60 17.37 -3.92
C LEU A 89 -8.17 15.89 -3.76
N PHE A 90 -9.12 14.96 -3.69
CA PHE A 90 -8.88 13.53 -3.53
C PHE A 90 -9.16 12.74 -4.82
N ALA A 91 -9.32 13.43 -5.96
CA ALA A 91 -9.33 12.75 -7.25
C ALA A 91 -8.00 12.00 -7.43
N VAL A 92 -8.10 10.70 -7.64
CA VAL A 92 -6.93 9.85 -7.81
C VAL A 92 -6.24 10.24 -9.11
N GLU A 93 -5.08 10.87 -9.02
CA GLU A 93 -4.19 10.96 -10.16
C GLU A 93 -3.61 9.55 -10.38
N ASN A 94 -4.11 8.87 -11.41
CA ASN A 94 -3.56 7.60 -11.87
C ASN A 94 -2.25 7.84 -12.63
N SER A 95 -1.25 8.38 -11.95
CA SER A 95 0.09 8.56 -12.52
C SER A 95 1.04 7.50 -11.98
N ASP A 96 2.04 7.16 -12.79
CA ASP A 96 3.08 6.21 -12.38
C ASP A 96 3.86 6.73 -11.16
N ASP A 97 4.04 8.05 -11.01
CA ASP A 97 4.71 8.64 -9.86
C ASP A 97 3.92 8.45 -8.56
N VAL A 98 2.61 8.65 -8.60
CA VAL A 98 1.71 8.39 -7.46
C VAL A 98 1.75 6.91 -7.08
N SER A 99 1.64 6.03 -8.05
CA SER A 99 1.67 4.58 -7.81
C SER A 99 3.02 4.12 -7.27
N LYS A 100 4.12 4.70 -7.76
CA LYS A 100 5.46 4.42 -7.29
C LYS A 100 5.64 4.78 -5.82
N VAL A 101 5.27 6.00 -5.39
CA VAL A 101 5.44 6.42 -4.00
C VAL A 101 4.55 5.62 -3.04
N ILE A 102 3.37 5.20 -3.46
CA ILE A 102 2.50 4.31 -2.68
C ILE A 102 3.16 2.95 -2.51
N LEU A 103 3.71 2.35 -3.58
CA LEU A 103 4.45 1.08 -3.51
C LEU A 103 5.67 1.20 -2.60
N GLN A 104 6.42 2.29 -2.68
CA GLN A 104 7.57 2.56 -1.80
C GLN A 104 7.15 2.58 -0.33
N ALA A 105 6.06 3.25 0.00
CA ALA A 105 5.56 3.29 1.37
C ALA A 105 5.11 1.91 1.87
N MET A 106 4.47 1.11 1.00
CA MET A 106 4.08 -0.27 1.34
C MET A 106 5.30 -1.17 1.57
N ILE A 107 6.32 -1.09 0.72
CA ILE A 107 7.56 -1.86 0.87
C ILE A 107 8.31 -1.42 2.14
N ALA A 108 8.45 -0.12 2.37
CA ALA A 108 9.10 0.41 3.56
C ALA A 108 8.37 -0.01 4.85
N ALA A 109 7.04 -0.01 4.86
CA ALA A 109 6.22 -0.52 5.96
C ALA A 109 6.46 -2.02 6.19
N ALA A 110 6.50 -2.82 5.13
CA ALA A 110 6.79 -4.24 5.20
C ALA A 110 8.22 -4.54 5.70
N ALA A 111 9.16 -3.66 5.39
CA ALA A 111 10.56 -3.80 5.82
C ALA A 111 10.82 -3.25 7.23
N ALA A 112 9.90 -2.52 7.83
CA ALA A 112 10.11 -1.82 9.11
C ALA A 112 10.44 -2.76 10.27
N ASP A 113 9.91 -3.98 10.27
CA ASP A 113 10.23 -5.03 11.25
C ASP A 113 11.45 -5.89 10.88
N GLY A 114 12.01 -5.69 9.68
CA GLY A 114 13.17 -6.44 9.16
C GLY A 114 12.81 -7.79 8.53
N ALA A 115 11.59 -7.98 8.12
CA ALA A 115 11.04 -9.29 7.79
C ALA A 115 10.94 -9.64 6.29
N ILE A 116 11.49 -8.83 5.38
CA ILE A 116 11.67 -9.29 4.00
C ILE A 116 13.01 -10.02 3.94
N THR A 117 12.96 -11.34 3.83
CA THR A 117 14.16 -12.16 3.70
C THR A 117 14.79 -12.02 2.32
N SER A 118 16.08 -12.33 2.19
CA SER A 118 16.78 -12.29 0.89
C SER A 118 16.10 -13.15 -0.17
N ASP A 119 15.61 -14.32 0.21
CA ASP A 119 14.92 -15.26 -0.69
C ASP A 119 13.57 -14.69 -1.15
N GLU A 120 12.85 -14.01 -0.27
CA GLU A 120 11.61 -13.29 -0.61
C GLU A 120 11.90 -12.10 -1.53
N ALA A 121 12.99 -11.37 -1.28
CA ALA A 121 13.41 -10.25 -2.12
C ALA A 121 13.76 -10.71 -3.55
N GLU A 122 14.53 -11.80 -3.69
CA GLU A 122 14.84 -12.38 -5.00
C GLU A 122 13.60 -12.90 -5.70
N ALA A 123 12.71 -13.57 -4.99
CA ALA A 123 11.45 -14.05 -5.52
C ALA A 123 10.56 -12.90 -6.01
N ILE A 124 10.44 -11.80 -5.27
CA ILE A 124 9.69 -10.61 -5.67
C ILE A 124 10.31 -9.97 -6.92
N ALA A 125 11.63 -9.83 -6.96
CA ALA A 125 12.32 -9.23 -8.10
C ALA A 125 12.19 -10.09 -9.37
N ALA A 126 12.30 -11.41 -9.25
CA ALA A 126 12.12 -12.35 -10.36
C ALA A 126 10.72 -12.28 -10.99
N GLU A 127 9.78 -11.75 -10.25
CA GLU A 127 8.36 -11.78 -10.53
C GLU A 127 7.79 -10.52 -11.17
N ALA A 128 8.57 -9.44 -11.26
CA ALA A 128 8.14 -8.22 -11.98
C ALA A 128 7.88 -8.44 -13.50
N GLY A 129 7.75 -9.69 -13.89
CA GLY A 129 7.44 -10.11 -15.26
C GLY A 129 8.61 -9.90 -16.21
N ASN A 130 8.31 -9.60 -17.47
CA ASN A 130 9.31 -9.38 -18.52
C ASN A 130 9.78 -7.91 -18.60
N ASP A 131 9.59 -7.10 -17.57
CA ASP A 131 10.09 -5.72 -17.49
C ASP A 131 11.38 -5.68 -16.63
N PRO A 132 12.59 -5.67 -17.26
CA PRO A 132 13.84 -5.68 -16.53
C PRO A 132 14.06 -4.44 -15.66
N GLU A 133 13.52 -3.29 -16.09
CA GLU A 133 13.63 -2.04 -15.34
C GLU A 133 12.80 -2.09 -14.06
N LEU A 134 11.60 -2.64 -14.14
CA LEU A 134 10.74 -2.84 -12.98
C LEU A 134 11.32 -3.87 -12.02
N GLN A 135 11.93 -4.97 -12.53
CA GLN A 135 12.66 -5.96 -11.72
C GLN A 135 13.79 -5.31 -10.95
N GLN A 136 14.62 -4.53 -11.64
CA GLN A 136 15.76 -3.85 -11.03
C GLN A 136 15.31 -2.86 -9.96
N TRP A 137 14.25 -2.09 -10.24
CA TRP A 137 13.69 -1.15 -9.28
C TRP A 137 13.16 -1.85 -8.03
N LEU A 138 12.36 -2.92 -8.19
CA LEU A 138 11.83 -3.70 -7.06
C LEU A 138 12.95 -4.29 -6.21
N GLN A 139 13.97 -4.89 -6.85
CA GLN A 139 15.10 -5.45 -6.15
C GLN A 139 15.86 -4.38 -5.35
N GLN A 140 16.04 -3.19 -5.94
CA GLN A 140 16.68 -2.07 -5.25
C GLN A 140 15.81 -1.60 -4.07
N GLU A 141 14.52 -1.39 -4.28
CA GLU A 141 13.60 -0.88 -3.27
C GLU A 141 13.43 -1.83 -2.09
N ILE A 142 13.43 -3.15 -2.32
CA ILE A 142 13.32 -4.16 -1.27
C ILE A 142 14.60 -4.26 -0.45
N ASN A 143 15.77 -4.20 -1.11
CA ASN A 143 17.05 -4.26 -0.43
C ASN A 143 17.41 -2.96 0.30
N GLN A 144 16.93 -1.83 -0.21
CA GLN A 144 17.14 -0.49 0.34
C GLN A 144 15.83 0.30 0.25
N PRO A 145 14.87 0.04 1.16
CA PRO A 145 13.58 0.70 1.13
C PRO A 145 13.72 2.22 1.26
N ALA A 146 12.87 2.94 0.55
CA ALA A 146 12.80 4.39 0.67
C ALA A 146 12.56 4.80 2.13
N THR A 147 13.31 5.78 2.58
CA THR A 147 13.15 6.35 3.91
C THR A 147 11.86 7.16 4.04
N VAL A 148 11.36 7.31 5.25
CA VAL A 148 10.20 8.18 5.54
C VAL A 148 10.39 9.60 4.96
N ALA A 149 11.61 10.14 5.05
CA ALA A 149 11.93 11.47 4.53
C ALA A 149 11.85 11.53 2.99
N GLU A 150 12.34 10.51 2.29
CA GLU A 150 12.27 10.43 0.82
C GLU A 150 10.82 10.27 0.36
N ILE A 151 10.03 9.45 1.03
CA ILE A 151 8.59 9.31 0.75
C ILE A 151 7.88 10.66 0.94
N ALA A 152 8.10 11.32 2.07
CA ALA A 152 7.48 12.61 2.37
C ALA A 152 7.90 13.70 1.37
N GLN A 153 9.16 13.70 0.91
CA GLN A 153 9.64 14.61 -0.10
C GLN A 153 8.93 14.43 -1.45
N GLN A 154 8.69 13.18 -1.86
CA GLN A 154 7.96 12.87 -3.09
C GLN A 154 6.48 13.26 -3.01
N VAL A 155 5.86 13.07 -1.86
CA VAL A 155 4.46 13.47 -1.59
C VAL A 155 4.31 14.99 -1.54
N GLY A 156 5.30 15.69 -1.03
CA GLY A 156 5.30 17.14 -0.90
C GLY A 156 4.16 17.62 0.02
N ARG A 157 3.41 18.63 -0.44
CA ARG A 157 2.27 19.20 0.32
C ARG A 157 0.90 18.67 -0.13
N ASN A 158 0.89 17.58 -0.88
CA ASN A 158 -0.35 16.99 -1.37
C ASN A 158 -1.02 16.15 -0.27
N GLN A 159 -1.97 16.73 0.45
CA GLN A 159 -2.67 16.08 1.56
C GLN A 159 -3.46 14.83 1.11
N ALA A 160 -4.00 14.84 -0.10
CA ALA A 160 -4.71 13.68 -0.64
C ALA A 160 -3.76 12.50 -0.85
N LEU A 161 -2.60 12.76 -1.47
CA LEU A 161 -1.57 11.75 -1.67
C LEU A 161 -0.97 11.29 -0.34
N ALA A 162 -0.72 12.21 0.59
CA ALA A 162 -0.25 11.89 1.95
C ALA A 162 -1.18 10.90 2.65
N SER A 163 -2.49 11.13 2.56
CA SER A 163 -3.50 10.23 3.14
C SER A 163 -3.50 8.85 2.49
N GLN A 164 -3.37 8.78 1.16
CA GLN A 164 -3.32 7.51 0.42
C GLN A 164 -2.05 6.72 0.74
N VAL A 165 -0.90 7.40 0.80
CA VAL A 165 0.40 6.83 1.16
C VAL A 165 0.37 6.27 2.58
N TYR A 166 -0.18 7.05 3.54
CA TYR A 166 -0.33 6.59 4.92
C TYR A 166 -1.23 5.35 5.01
N LEU A 167 -2.41 5.39 4.38
CA LEU A 167 -3.34 4.27 4.38
C LEU A 167 -2.72 3.01 3.76
N ALA A 168 -2.03 3.14 2.64
CA ALA A 168 -1.36 2.03 1.99
C ALA A 168 -0.29 1.38 2.89
N ALA A 169 0.54 2.20 3.56
CA ALA A 169 1.52 1.72 4.53
C ALA A 169 0.84 1.06 5.75
N ARG A 170 -0.19 1.70 6.31
CA ARG A 170 -0.94 1.19 7.46
C ARG A 170 -1.56 -0.17 7.21
N MET A 171 -2.04 -0.42 6.01
CA MET A 171 -2.67 -1.68 5.67
C MET A 171 -1.72 -2.85 5.56
N VAL A 172 -0.45 -2.60 5.33
CA VAL A 172 0.62 -3.60 5.37
C VAL A 172 0.94 -3.97 6.82
N CYS A 173 0.89 -3.03 7.75
CA CYS A 173 1.16 -3.23 9.18
C CYS A 173 -0.06 -3.85 9.88
N LYS A 174 -0.13 -5.18 9.92
CA LYS A 174 -1.30 -5.92 10.47
C LYS A 174 -1.30 -5.97 11.98
N ASP A 175 -0.21 -6.39 12.55
CA ASP A 175 -0.15 -6.75 13.97
C ASP A 175 0.33 -5.60 14.85
N LEU A 176 0.64 -4.43 14.25
CA LEU A 176 1.15 -3.24 14.91
C LEU A 176 2.28 -3.54 15.90
N GLU A 177 3.29 -4.25 15.42
CA GLU A 177 4.50 -4.41 16.20
C GLU A 177 5.14 -3.06 16.51
N ARG A 178 5.91 -3.00 17.59
CA ARG A 178 6.50 -1.73 18.05
C ARG A 178 7.26 -0.97 16.95
N LYS A 179 7.94 -1.67 16.06
CA LYS A 179 8.68 -1.05 14.94
C LYS A 179 7.74 -0.49 13.89
N GLU A 180 6.66 -1.19 13.58
CA GLU A 180 5.62 -0.74 12.66
C GLU A 180 4.90 0.50 13.19
N ILE A 181 4.57 0.52 14.49
CA ILE A 181 3.97 1.70 15.16
C ILE A 181 4.89 2.92 15.04
N ILE A 182 6.19 2.74 15.32
CA ILE A 182 7.18 3.82 15.22
C ILE A 182 7.30 4.31 13.76
N PHE A 183 7.34 3.38 12.80
CA PHE A 183 7.38 3.71 11.37
C PHE A 183 6.16 4.55 10.95
N LEU A 184 4.96 4.09 11.31
CA LEU A 184 3.71 4.79 10.96
C LEU A 184 3.60 6.17 11.61
N ALA A 185 4.01 6.30 12.88
CA ALA A 185 4.04 7.58 13.57
C ALA A 185 4.99 8.58 12.88
N ASN A 186 6.20 8.14 12.54
CA ASN A 186 7.18 8.95 11.83
C ASN A 186 6.68 9.31 10.41
N LEU A 187 6.02 8.37 9.73
CA LEU A 187 5.44 8.60 8.42
C LEU A 187 4.31 9.65 8.48
N ALA A 188 3.40 9.53 9.43
CA ALA A 188 2.31 10.50 9.63
C ALA A 188 2.85 11.92 9.90
N GLU A 189 3.85 12.03 10.77
CA GLU A 189 4.51 13.30 11.09
C GLU A 189 5.19 13.90 9.85
N ALA A 190 5.98 13.12 9.13
CA ALA A 190 6.69 13.58 7.94
C ALA A 190 5.74 13.98 6.80
N LEU A 191 4.60 13.30 6.67
CA LEU A 191 3.53 13.63 5.72
C LEU A 191 2.67 14.84 6.17
N GLY A 192 2.89 15.39 7.35
CA GLY A 192 2.11 16.51 7.89
C GLY A 192 0.67 16.14 8.26
N LEU A 193 0.39 14.87 8.53
CA LEU A 193 -0.92 14.40 8.98
C LEU A 193 -1.03 14.59 10.50
N ASN A 194 -2.06 15.31 10.96
CA ASN A 194 -2.31 15.43 12.39
C ASN A 194 -2.97 14.17 12.97
N GLU A 195 -2.82 13.96 14.27
CA GLU A 195 -3.29 12.77 14.98
C GLU A 195 -4.80 12.53 14.80
N GLN A 196 -5.61 13.58 14.88
CA GLN A 196 -7.07 13.45 14.72
C GLN A 196 -7.47 13.01 13.30
N PHE A 197 -6.73 13.47 12.30
CA PHE A 197 -6.96 13.03 10.92
C PHE A 197 -6.48 11.60 10.69
N VAL A 198 -5.35 11.22 11.27
CA VAL A 198 -4.86 9.83 11.27
C VAL A 198 -5.91 8.88 11.90
N GLU A 199 -6.50 9.25 13.03
CA GLU A 199 -7.60 8.49 13.64
C GLU A 199 -8.77 8.28 12.67
N GLU A 200 -9.17 9.32 11.93
CA GLU A 200 -10.27 9.17 10.95
C GLU A 200 -9.88 8.27 9.77
N LEU A 201 -8.63 8.37 9.30
CA LEU A 201 -8.10 7.48 8.26
C LEU A 201 -8.14 6.01 8.73
N GLU A 202 -7.71 5.73 9.94
CA GLU A 202 -7.72 4.37 10.50
C GLU A 202 -9.12 3.82 10.70
N LYS A 203 -10.05 4.63 11.22
CA LYS A 203 -11.47 4.24 11.38
C LYS A 203 -12.13 3.84 10.05
N GLN A 204 -11.82 4.54 8.95
CA GLN A 204 -12.38 4.21 7.62
C GLN A 204 -11.91 2.84 7.11
N THR A 205 -10.74 2.40 7.50
CA THR A 205 -10.17 1.10 7.13
C THR A 205 -10.56 -0.02 8.08
N GLY A 206 -11.18 0.32 9.22
CA GLY A 206 -11.62 -0.64 10.23
C GLY A 206 -10.50 -1.11 11.15
N PHE A 207 -9.55 -0.20 11.39
CA PHE A 207 -8.50 -0.32 12.41
C PHE A 207 -8.92 0.36 13.72
#